data_717294914dc0bf586519483c97cacf46
#
_entry.id   717294914dc0bf586519483c97cacf46
#
_cell.length_a   1.000
_cell.length_b   1.000
_cell.length_c   1.000
_cell.angle_alpha   90.00
_cell.angle_beta   90.00
_cell.angle_gamma   90.00
#
_symmetry.space_group_name_H-M   'P 1'
#
loop_
_entity.id
_entity.type
_entity.pdbx_description
1 polymer ?
#
loop_
_entity_poly.entity_id
_entity_poly.type
_entity_poly.pdbx_seq_one_letter_code
_entity_poly.pdbx_strand_id
1 'polypeptide(L)'
;MMFCGLLSVNSCALFELDNYDGPEETLRGRVIDEATGEPVLTDQGSEGIRVRLTELSWEGNVTPFDFNCMPDGTFQNTKIFEGDYRVEVDGPFIPLVRETSDGVPLFDGSQTVHIKGETELEFKVQPFLKVEFDGLPMATNGKITAKVKVTRAVSKEEFKEKVEPMGGWKDEFTNITDVQLFVSYSSSVGYRARDDVWSSEVTFDGASFDFQAENGTPVSITSNGTIPSGRKVYIRAAARINYDTPVGSGTRRWNYSEPLEVYIP
;
A
#
# COMPACT_ATOMS: atom_id res chain seq x y z
N MET A 1 21.44 60.52 -44.51
CA MET A 1 20.41 60.40 -43.47
C MET A 1 19.80 58.98 -43.61
N MET A 2 20.27 58.08 -42.80
CA MET A 2 19.91 56.65 -42.91
C MET A 2 18.91 56.33 -41.79
N PHE A 3 17.67 56.04 -42.15
CA PHE A 3 16.58 55.74 -41.19
C PHE A 3 16.68 54.24 -40.84
N CYS A 4 17.10 53.97 -39.62
CA CYS A 4 17.13 52.63 -39.04
C CYS A 4 15.78 52.35 -38.41
N GLY A 5 14.91 51.58 -39.06
CA GLY A 5 13.62 51.13 -38.54
C GLY A 5 13.84 50.04 -37.50
N LEU A 6 13.50 50.31 -36.24
CA LEU A 6 13.38 49.28 -35.20
C LEU A 6 12.13 48.42 -35.47
N LEU A 7 12.34 47.21 -35.93
CA LEU A 7 11.33 46.14 -35.89
C LEU A 7 11.31 45.60 -34.44
N SER A 8 10.35 46.04 -33.64
CA SER A 8 10.01 45.39 -32.38
C SER A 8 9.28 44.10 -32.69
N VAL A 9 9.97 43.00 -32.65
CA VAL A 9 9.36 41.64 -32.66
C VAL A 9 8.73 41.39 -31.29
N ASN A 10 7.40 41.56 -31.23
CA ASN A 10 6.61 41.01 -30.13
C ASN A 10 6.61 39.46 -30.25
N SER A 11 7.65 38.84 -29.73
CA SER A 11 7.85 37.37 -29.76
C SER A 11 7.04 36.62 -28.70
N CYS A 12 6.23 37.29 -27.88
CA CYS A 12 5.52 36.64 -26.76
C CYS A 12 4.11 36.16 -27.10
N ALA A 13 3.60 36.38 -28.32
CA ALA A 13 2.24 35.98 -28.68
C ALA A 13 2.16 34.70 -29.56
N LEU A 14 3.30 34.06 -29.88
CA LEU A 14 3.34 32.85 -30.73
C LEU A 14 3.46 31.53 -29.99
N PHE A 15 3.54 31.58 -28.67
CA PHE A 15 3.47 30.40 -27.80
C PHE A 15 2.35 30.67 -26.80
N GLU A 16 1.10 30.41 -27.19
CA GLU A 16 0.07 30.10 -26.19
C GLU A 16 0.51 28.80 -25.54
N LEU A 17 1.21 28.94 -24.42
CA LEU A 17 1.48 27.87 -23.50
C LEU A 17 0.12 27.42 -22.96
N ASP A 18 -0.17 26.16 -23.14
CA ASP A 18 -1.18 25.35 -22.50
C ASP A 18 -2.18 26.12 -21.63
N ASN A 19 -3.38 26.38 -22.16
CA ASN A 19 -4.46 27.12 -21.49
C ASN A 19 -5.31 26.21 -20.57
N TYR A 20 -4.84 25.01 -20.24
CA TYR A 20 -5.53 24.18 -19.27
C TYR A 20 -5.41 24.78 -17.87
N ASP A 21 -6.53 24.80 -17.16
CA ASP A 21 -6.53 25.13 -15.73
C ASP A 21 -5.60 24.17 -15.00
N GLY A 22 -4.86 24.68 -14.02
CA GLY A 22 -3.93 23.85 -13.26
C GLY A 22 -4.65 22.75 -12.48
N PRO A 23 -3.92 21.70 -12.02
CA PRO A 23 -4.51 20.66 -11.20
C PRO A 23 -4.87 21.22 -9.81
N GLU A 24 -6.15 21.50 -9.58
CA GLU A 24 -6.67 22.08 -8.33
C GLU A 24 -7.72 21.19 -7.65
N GLU A 25 -8.10 20.10 -8.31
CA GLU A 25 -9.11 19.20 -7.78
C GLU A 25 -8.55 18.26 -6.70
N THR A 26 -9.44 17.81 -5.81
CA THR A 26 -9.09 16.93 -4.70
C THR A 26 -9.79 15.58 -4.84
N LEU A 27 -8.99 14.53 -4.82
CA LEU A 27 -9.47 13.16 -4.57
C LEU A 27 -9.00 12.72 -3.21
N ARG A 28 -9.92 12.28 -2.36
CA ARG A 28 -9.63 11.65 -1.08
C ARG A 28 -10.43 10.36 -0.91
N GLY A 29 -10.04 9.55 0.06
CA GLY A 29 -10.79 8.34 0.36
C GLY A 29 -10.07 7.43 1.33
N ARG A 30 -10.58 6.19 1.42
CA ARG A 30 -10.05 5.18 2.31
C ARG A 30 -10.24 3.78 1.75
N VAL A 31 -9.38 2.87 2.21
CA VAL A 31 -9.47 1.44 1.92
C VAL A 31 -9.81 0.73 3.22
N ILE A 32 -10.92 -0.01 3.23
CA ILE A 32 -11.44 -0.71 4.41
C ILE A 32 -11.55 -2.21 4.16
N ASP A 33 -11.38 -2.97 5.22
CA ASP A 33 -11.68 -4.40 5.23
C ASP A 33 -13.19 -4.61 5.12
N GLU A 34 -13.64 -5.32 4.09
CA GLU A 34 -15.05 -5.60 3.83
C GLU A 34 -15.73 -6.34 4.98
N ALA A 35 -15.01 -7.22 5.68
CA ALA A 35 -15.55 -8.05 6.73
C ALA A 35 -15.74 -7.29 8.06
N THR A 36 -14.86 -6.35 8.36
CA THR A 36 -14.84 -5.66 9.65
C THR A 36 -15.28 -4.20 9.58
N GLY A 37 -15.17 -3.57 8.40
CA GLY A 37 -15.36 -2.13 8.21
C GLY A 37 -14.19 -1.28 8.72
N GLU A 38 -13.13 -1.90 9.24
CA GLU A 38 -11.94 -1.21 9.75
C GLU A 38 -10.98 -0.82 8.61
N PRO A 39 -10.20 0.25 8.77
CA PRO A 39 -9.19 0.64 7.78
C PRO A 39 -8.16 -0.47 7.56
N VAL A 40 -7.76 -0.68 6.31
CA VAL A 40 -6.61 -1.56 5.99
C VAL A 40 -5.32 -0.77 6.21
N LEU A 41 -4.65 -1.09 7.30
CA LEU A 41 -3.39 -0.45 7.66
C LEU A 41 -2.30 -0.76 6.62
N THR A 42 -1.52 0.26 6.26
CA THR A 42 -0.55 0.15 5.18
C THR A 42 0.72 0.96 5.46
N ASP A 43 1.53 1.17 4.44
CA ASP A 43 2.71 2.03 4.45
C ASP A 43 2.69 2.97 3.23
N GLN A 44 3.41 4.07 3.34
CA GLN A 44 3.58 5.05 2.26
C GLN A 44 4.69 4.63 1.29
N GLY A 45 4.47 3.62 0.48
CA GLY A 45 5.51 3.19 -0.47
C GLY A 45 5.05 2.07 -1.37
N SER A 46 5.99 1.55 -2.16
CA SER A 46 5.75 0.46 -3.11
C SER A 46 5.19 -0.81 -2.47
N GLU A 47 5.52 -1.01 -1.18
CA GLU A 47 5.10 -2.17 -0.40
C GLU A 47 3.74 -1.98 0.32
N GLY A 48 3.16 -0.78 0.20
CA GLY A 48 1.86 -0.42 0.75
C GLY A 48 0.73 -0.46 -0.28
N ILE A 49 -0.37 0.23 0.03
CA ILE A 49 -1.52 0.36 -0.87
C ILE A 49 -1.25 1.49 -1.87
N ARG A 50 -1.36 1.15 -3.16
CA ARG A 50 -1.29 2.08 -4.28
C ARG A 50 -2.69 2.45 -4.73
N VAL A 51 -2.90 3.74 -5.03
CA VAL A 51 -4.06 4.26 -5.73
C VAL A 51 -3.63 4.62 -7.14
N ARG A 52 -4.34 4.12 -8.13
CA ARG A 52 -4.08 4.36 -9.55
C ARG A 52 -5.25 5.09 -10.18
N LEU A 53 -4.96 6.20 -10.86
CA LEU A 53 -5.90 6.96 -11.66
C LEU A 53 -5.58 6.81 -13.13
N THR A 54 -6.56 6.39 -13.91
CA THR A 54 -6.49 6.39 -15.37
C THR A 54 -7.51 7.38 -15.89
N GLU A 55 -7.05 8.45 -16.53
CA GLU A 55 -7.93 9.44 -17.10
C GLU A 55 -8.65 8.87 -18.33
N LEU A 56 -9.94 9.13 -18.43
CA LEU A 56 -10.82 8.61 -19.48
C LEU A 56 -11.20 9.66 -20.53
N SER A 57 -10.85 10.93 -20.28
CA SER A 57 -11.23 12.05 -21.17
C SER A 57 -10.36 12.17 -22.40
N TRP A 58 -9.23 11.46 -22.47
CA TRP A 58 -8.27 11.53 -23.58
C TRP A 58 -8.37 10.31 -24.49
N GLU A 59 -8.29 10.57 -25.81
CA GLU A 59 -8.17 9.52 -26.80
C GLU A 59 -6.70 9.07 -26.88
N GLY A 60 -6.44 7.75 -26.87
CA GLY A 60 -5.13 7.15 -27.03
C GLY A 60 -4.56 6.50 -25.76
N ASN A 61 -3.25 6.31 -25.72
CA ASN A 61 -2.57 5.66 -24.60
C ASN A 61 -2.36 6.66 -23.45
N VAL A 62 -3.18 6.58 -22.43
CA VAL A 62 -3.05 7.38 -21.22
C VAL A 62 -2.11 6.68 -20.24
N THR A 63 -1.12 7.41 -19.74
CA THR A 63 -0.24 6.91 -18.68
C THR A 63 -0.98 7.09 -17.34
N PRO A 64 -1.26 6.00 -16.60
CA PRO A 64 -1.88 6.12 -15.28
C PRO A 64 -1.04 6.95 -14.31
N PHE A 65 -1.69 7.70 -13.45
CA PHE A 65 -1.08 8.40 -12.35
C PHE A 65 -1.22 7.59 -11.06
N ASP A 66 -0.09 7.28 -10.43
CA ASP A 66 -0.06 6.45 -9.21
C ASP A 66 0.38 7.28 -7.99
N PHE A 67 -0.27 7.05 -6.86
CA PHE A 67 0.17 7.52 -5.54
C PHE A 67 -0.20 6.49 -4.46
N ASN A 68 0.27 6.70 -3.22
CA ASN A 68 0.12 5.70 -2.16
C ASN A 68 -0.81 6.19 -1.05
N CYS A 69 -1.47 5.25 -0.38
CA CYS A 69 -2.21 5.53 0.84
C CYS A 69 -1.28 5.95 1.98
N MET A 70 -1.86 6.63 2.96
CA MET A 70 -1.26 6.92 4.26
C MET A 70 -1.25 5.64 5.12
N PRO A 71 -0.43 5.57 6.19
CA PRO A 71 -0.33 4.38 7.04
C PRO A 71 -1.64 3.89 7.67
N ASP A 72 -2.63 4.76 7.79
CA ASP A 72 -3.97 4.47 8.31
C ASP A 72 -4.98 4.01 7.25
N GLY A 73 -4.53 3.73 6.02
CA GLY A 73 -5.41 3.29 4.92
C GLY A 73 -6.17 4.40 4.22
N THR A 74 -5.98 5.67 4.61
CA THR A 74 -6.56 6.82 3.91
C THR A 74 -5.69 7.24 2.73
N PHE A 75 -6.27 7.99 1.80
CA PHE A 75 -5.52 8.63 0.72
C PHE A 75 -6.07 10.01 0.42
N GLN A 76 -5.19 10.89 -0.04
CA GLN A 76 -5.57 12.22 -0.50
C GLN A 76 -4.56 12.75 -1.52
N ASN A 77 -5.08 13.34 -2.59
CA ASN A 77 -4.31 14.13 -3.54
C ASN A 77 -5.10 15.38 -3.91
N THR A 78 -4.50 16.56 -3.72
CA THR A 78 -5.10 17.88 -3.94
C THR A 78 -4.63 18.51 -5.24
N LYS A 79 -3.98 17.75 -6.10
CA LYS A 79 -3.39 18.21 -7.36
C LYS A 79 -3.76 17.28 -8.50
N ILE A 80 -5.07 17.19 -8.78
CA ILE A 80 -5.64 16.42 -9.88
C ILE A 80 -6.32 17.42 -10.83
N PHE A 81 -6.29 17.15 -12.12
CA PHE A 81 -7.06 17.90 -13.11
C PHE A 81 -8.54 17.50 -13.04
N GLU A 82 -9.45 18.45 -13.31
CA GLU A 82 -10.86 18.12 -13.53
C GLU A 82 -10.98 17.13 -14.69
N GLY A 83 -11.75 16.05 -14.52
CA GLY A 83 -11.94 15.04 -15.57
C GLY A 83 -12.60 13.76 -15.09
N ASP A 84 -12.81 12.86 -16.04
CA ASP A 84 -13.34 11.52 -15.78
C ASP A 84 -12.18 10.54 -15.56
N TYR A 85 -12.22 9.84 -14.44
CA TYR A 85 -11.16 8.92 -14.03
C TYR A 85 -11.72 7.55 -13.68
N ARG A 86 -10.98 6.51 -14.08
CA ARG A 86 -11.07 5.18 -13.50
C ARG A 86 -10.06 5.11 -12.36
N VAL A 87 -10.56 4.83 -11.16
CA VAL A 87 -9.74 4.75 -9.93
C VAL A 87 -9.69 3.31 -9.45
N GLU A 88 -8.47 2.82 -9.23
CA GLU A 88 -8.18 1.46 -8.78
C GLU A 88 -7.27 1.49 -7.56
N VAL A 89 -7.33 0.44 -6.74
CA VAL A 89 -6.39 0.24 -5.63
C VAL A 89 -5.76 -1.14 -5.71
N ASP A 90 -4.44 -1.18 -5.45
CA ASP A 90 -3.67 -2.41 -5.25
C ASP A 90 -3.06 -2.42 -3.86
N GLY A 91 -3.04 -3.57 -3.22
CA GLY A 91 -2.52 -3.66 -1.87
C GLY A 91 -2.34 -5.10 -1.41
N PRO A 92 -2.14 -5.32 -0.09
CA PRO A 92 -2.03 -6.64 0.52
C PRO A 92 -3.42 -7.29 0.73
N PHE A 93 -4.21 -7.38 -0.35
CA PHE A 93 -5.57 -7.90 -0.38
C PHE A 93 -5.86 -8.55 -1.73
N ILE A 94 -6.96 -9.30 -1.81
CA ILE A 94 -7.41 -9.92 -3.06
C ILE A 94 -7.60 -8.81 -4.11
N PRO A 95 -6.99 -8.94 -5.31
CA PRO A 95 -7.08 -7.91 -6.34
C PRO A 95 -8.53 -7.52 -6.65
N LEU A 96 -8.83 -6.23 -6.66
CA LEU A 96 -10.15 -5.72 -7.00
C LEU A 96 -10.44 -5.74 -8.50
N VAL A 97 -9.41 -5.72 -9.33
CA VAL A 97 -9.54 -5.91 -10.78
C VAL A 97 -8.93 -7.25 -11.13
N ARG A 98 -9.74 -8.15 -11.67
CA ARG A 98 -9.33 -9.51 -12.01
C ARG A 98 -9.76 -9.85 -13.42
N GLU A 99 -8.84 -10.40 -14.18
CA GLU A 99 -9.04 -10.87 -15.55
C GLU A 99 -8.39 -12.24 -15.71
N THR A 100 -8.87 -13.03 -16.65
CA THR A 100 -8.16 -14.25 -17.05
C THR A 100 -6.87 -13.91 -17.77
N SER A 101 -5.99 -14.90 -17.98
CA SER A 101 -4.77 -14.73 -18.79
C SER A 101 -5.03 -14.22 -20.23
N ASP A 102 -6.24 -14.43 -20.74
CA ASP A 102 -6.67 -13.97 -22.06
C ASP A 102 -7.39 -12.60 -22.02
N GLY A 103 -7.37 -11.91 -20.87
CA GLY A 103 -7.96 -10.58 -20.70
C GLY A 103 -9.48 -10.57 -20.59
N VAL A 104 -10.11 -11.69 -20.25
CA VAL A 104 -11.55 -11.73 -20.01
C VAL A 104 -11.83 -11.25 -18.57
N PRO A 105 -12.64 -10.21 -18.37
CA PRO A 105 -12.94 -9.71 -17.04
C PRO A 105 -13.64 -10.76 -16.17
N LEU A 106 -13.12 -10.96 -14.95
CA LEU A 106 -13.69 -11.81 -13.91
C LEU A 106 -14.41 -10.98 -12.84
N PHE A 107 -13.81 -9.87 -12.48
CA PHE A 107 -14.33 -8.92 -11.51
C PHE A 107 -13.70 -7.56 -11.73
N ASP A 108 -14.51 -6.50 -11.66
CA ASP A 108 -14.04 -5.12 -11.73
C ASP A 108 -14.58 -4.31 -10.55
N GLY A 109 -13.73 -4.12 -9.54
CA GLY A 109 -14.00 -3.29 -8.37
C GLY A 109 -13.41 -1.88 -8.47
N SER A 110 -12.98 -1.45 -9.67
CA SER A 110 -12.61 -0.06 -9.91
C SER A 110 -13.83 0.85 -9.82
N GLN A 111 -13.59 2.15 -9.60
CA GLN A 111 -14.65 3.16 -9.57
C GLN A 111 -14.39 4.20 -10.66
N THR A 112 -15.39 4.41 -11.51
CA THR A 112 -15.35 5.50 -12.50
C THR A 112 -16.06 6.71 -11.92
N VAL A 113 -15.34 7.84 -11.85
CA VAL A 113 -15.82 9.08 -11.22
C VAL A 113 -15.42 10.30 -12.03
N HIS A 114 -16.26 11.32 -12.02
CA HIS A 114 -15.89 12.66 -12.46
C HIS A 114 -15.30 13.42 -11.27
N ILE A 115 -14.02 13.78 -11.35
CA ILE A 115 -13.34 14.53 -10.29
C ILE A 115 -13.52 16.01 -10.58
N LYS A 116 -14.23 16.69 -9.67
CA LYS A 116 -14.44 18.14 -9.66
C LYS A 116 -14.67 18.60 -8.23
N GLY A 117 -13.95 19.62 -7.81
CA GLY A 117 -13.92 20.07 -6.42
C GLY A 117 -13.30 18.99 -5.53
N GLU A 118 -14.04 18.54 -4.53
CA GLU A 118 -13.64 17.47 -3.63
C GLU A 118 -14.46 16.21 -3.89
N THR A 119 -13.78 15.13 -4.26
CA THR A 119 -14.37 13.81 -4.51
C THR A 119 -13.89 12.82 -3.47
N GLU A 120 -14.80 12.06 -2.85
CA GLU A 120 -14.47 11.06 -1.82
C GLU A 120 -14.85 9.65 -2.28
N LEU A 121 -13.92 8.69 -2.12
CA LEU A 121 -14.11 7.29 -2.48
C LEU A 121 -13.83 6.37 -1.29
N GLU A 122 -14.53 5.24 -1.26
CA GLU A 122 -14.29 4.14 -0.34
C GLU A 122 -14.11 2.85 -1.13
N PHE A 123 -13.00 2.14 -0.88
CA PHE A 123 -12.74 0.82 -1.44
C PHE A 123 -12.87 -0.24 -0.34
N LYS A 124 -13.76 -1.21 -0.57
CA LYS A 124 -13.94 -2.39 0.29
C LYS A 124 -13.11 -3.53 -0.26
N VAL A 125 -12.19 -4.04 0.54
CA VAL A 125 -11.23 -5.06 0.12
C VAL A 125 -11.20 -6.22 1.11
N GLN A 126 -10.57 -7.32 0.70
CA GLN A 126 -10.35 -8.50 1.54
C GLN A 126 -8.84 -8.66 1.77
N PRO A 127 -8.31 -8.19 2.92
CA PRO A 127 -6.90 -8.32 3.26
C PRO A 127 -6.46 -9.78 3.29
N PHE A 128 -5.19 -10.05 2.98
CA PHE A 128 -4.66 -11.40 3.07
C PHE A 128 -4.53 -11.86 4.52
N LEU A 129 -3.99 -10.98 5.37
CA LEU A 129 -3.63 -11.30 6.74
C LEU A 129 -4.13 -10.23 7.71
N LYS A 130 -4.42 -10.68 8.93
CA LYS A 130 -4.55 -9.85 10.12
C LYS A 130 -3.29 -10.00 10.94
N VAL A 131 -2.66 -8.88 11.32
CA VAL A 131 -1.41 -8.84 12.08
C VAL A 131 -1.64 -8.05 13.37
N GLU A 132 -1.37 -8.68 14.51
CA GLU A 132 -1.60 -8.10 15.83
C GLU A 132 -0.43 -8.41 16.77
N PHE A 133 -0.19 -7.55 17.76
CA PHE A 133 0.68 -7.91 18.88
C PHE A 133 -0.09 -8.80 19.85
N ASP A 134 0.56 -9.88 20.31
CA ASP A 134 0.05 -10.77 21.35
C ASP A 134 0.62 -10.34 22.71
N GLY A 135 -0.06 -9.43 23.36
CA GLY A 135 0.37 -8.80 24.60
C GLY A 135 1.32 -7.61 24.38
N LEU A 136 1.81 -7.05 25.49
CA LEU A 136 2.69 -5.89 25.44
C LEU A 136 4.12 -6.31 25.11
N PRO A 137 4.83 -5.54 24.25
CA PRO A 137 6.24 -5.75 23.98
C PRO A 137 7.09 -5.46 25.23
N MET A 138 8.20 -6.19 25.39
CA MET A 138 9.14 -6.00 26.49
C MET A 138 10.41 -5.32 25.99
N ALA A 139 10.82 -4.25 26.68
CA ALA A 139 12.09 -3.58 26.42
C ALA A 139 13.09 -3.92 27.52
N THR A 140 14.22 -4.55 27.16
CA THR A 140 15.26 -4.97 28.08
C THR A 140 16.62 -4.84 27.42
N ASN A 141 17.59 -4.22 28.09
CA ASN A 141 18.97 -4.05 27.60
C ASN A 141 19.05 -3.45 26.18
N GLY A 142 18.21 -2.45 25.89
CA GLY A 142 18.17 -1.81 24.59
C GLY A 142 17.58 -2.67 23.46
N LYS A 143 16.91 -3.77 23.79
CA LYS A 143 16.20 -4.64 22.83
C LYS A 143 14.71 -4.63 23.12
N ILE A 144 13.92 -4.74 22.08
CA ILE A 144 12.46 -4.93 22.17
C ILE A 144 12.13 -6.35 21.72
N THR A 145 11.48 -7.11 22.58
CA THR A 145 10.91 -8.42 22.23
C THR A 145 9.41 -8.32 22.21
N ALA A 146 8.82 -8.72 21.09
CA ALA A 146 7.38 -8.74 20.89
C ALA A 146 6.92 -10.13 20.43
N LYS A 147 5.67 -10.47 20.72
CA LYS A 147 4.98 -11.59 20.12
C LYS A 147 4.02 -11.07 19.07
N VAL A 148 4.12 -11.56 17.85
CA VAL A 148 3.29 -11.16 16.71
C VAL A 148 2.38 -12.31 16.34
N LYS A 149 1.08 -12.08 16.45
CA LYS A 149 0.06 -13.01 16.00
C LYS A 149 -0.34 -12.66 14.57
N VAL A 150 -0.24 -13.65 13.68
CA VAL A 150 -0.63 -13.52 12.28
C VAL A 150 -1.72 -14.55 11.99
N THR A 151 -2.86 -14.07 11.50
CA THR A 151 -3.97 -14.94 11.09
C THR A 151 -4.40 -14.59 9.67
N ARG A 152 -5.06 -15.52 8.99
CA ARG A 152 -5.66 -15.24 7.68
C ARG A 152 -6.90 -14.38 7.88
N ALA A 153 -6.99 -13.29 7.14
CA ALA A 153 -8.20 -12.48 7.08
C ALA A 153 -9.19 -13.07 6.06
N VAL A 154 -8.67 -13.76 5.04
CA VAL A 154 -9.45 -14.53 4.07
C VAL A 154 -8.99 -15.99 4.08
N SER A 155 -9.89 -16.95 3.96
CA SER A 155 -9.54 -18.39 3.93
C SER A 155 -8.73 -18.74 2.67
N LYS A 156 -7.98 -19.85 2.71
CA LYS A 156 -7.25 -20.36 1.54
C LYS A 156 -8.19 -20.70 0.40
N GLU A 157 -9.31 -21.28 0.72
CA GLU A 157 -10.33 -21.71 -0.22
C GLU A 157 -10.92 -20.51 -0.95
N GLU A 158 -11.32 -19.47 -0.21
CA GLU A 158 -11.87 -18.25 -0.79
C GLU A 158 -10.83 -17.48 -1.61
N PHE A 159 -9.59 -17.42 -1.13
CA PHE A 159 -8.49 -16.81 -1.88
C PHE A 159 -8.28 -17.55 -3.21
N LYS A 160 -8.21 -18.91 -3.17
CA LYS A 160 -8.06 -19.75 -4.36
C LYS A 160 -9.22 -19.54 -5.34
N GLU A 161 -10.45 -19.61 -4.86
CA GLU A 161 -11.66 -19.42 -5.69
C GLU A 161 -11.60 -18.12 -6.51
N LYS A 162 -11.09 -17.04 -5.89
CA LYS A 162 -11.03 -15.72 -6.52
C LYS A 162 -9.83 -15.50 -7.43
N VAL A 163 -8.71 -16.15 -7.14
CA VAL A 163 -7.43 -15.89 -7.82
C VAL A 163 -7.08 -16.97 -8.86
N GLU A 164 -7.45 -18.24 -8.65
CA GLU A 164 -7.16 -19.33 -9.58
C GLU A 164 -7.67 -19.08 -11.01
N PRO A 165 -8.87 -18.48 -11.22
CA PRO A 165 -9.38 -18.16 -12.56
C PRO A 165 -8.53 -17.15 -13.33
N MET A 166 -7.69 -16.34 -12.64
CA MET A 166 -6.76 -15.42 -13.28
C MET A 166 -5.61 -16.15 -13.99
N GLY A 167 -5.41 -17.43 -13.71
CA GLY A 167 -4.33 -18.26 -14.24
C GLY A 167 -3.08 -18.29 -13.35
N GLY A 168 -2.21 -19.26 -13.61
CA GLY A 168 -0.91 -19.37 -12.93
C GLY A 168 -0.98 -19.72 -11.44
N TRP A 169 -2.11 -20.26 -10.95
CA TRP A 169 -2.28 -20.62 -9.53
C TRP A 169 -1.16 -21.54 -9.03
N LYS A 170 -0.72 -21.27 -7.80
CA LYS A 170 0.17 -22.14 -7.03
C LYS A 170 -0.30 -22.20 -5.59
N ASP A 171 -0.30 -23.39 -5.00
CA ASP A 171 -0.78 -23.57 -3.63
C ASP A 171 0.05 -22.82 -2.59
N GLU A 172 1.33 -22.56 -2.88
CA GLU A 172 2.20 -21.75 -2.04
C GLU A 172 1.87 -20.26 -2.00
N PHE A 173 1.00 -19.74 -2.86
CA PHE A 173 0.64 -18.30 -2.89
C PHE A 173 0.04 -17.83 -1.56
N THR A 174 -0.65 -18.70 -0.86
CA THR A 174 -1.25 -18.39 0.44
C THR A 174 -0.27 -18.50 1.62
N ASN A 175 0.95 -19.00 1.41
CA ASN A 175 1.91 -19.24 2.47
C ASN A 175 2.54 -17.92 2.93
N ILE A 176 2.72 -17.76 4.25
CA ILE A 176 3.42 -16.63 4.82
C ILE A 176 4.92 -16.80 4.58
N THR A 177 5.56 -15.76 4.09
CA THR A 177 7.00 -15.75 3.81
C THR A 177 7.80 -14.99 4.84
N ASP A 178 7.22 -13.92 5.40
CA ASP A 178 7.95 -13.03 6.28
C ASP A 178 7.03 -12.46 7.37
N VAL A 179 7.60 -12.33 8.57
CA VAL A 179 7.04 -11.53 9.67
C VAL A 179 8.12 -10.55 10.11
N GLN A 180 7.80 -9.26 10.15
CA GLN A 180 8.75 -8.21 10.50
C GLN A 180 8.30 -7.42 11.73
N LEU A 181 9.29 -6.95 12.48
CA LEU A 181 9.15 -5.94 13.53
C LEU A 181 9.90 -4.70 13.07
N PHE A 182 9.17 -3.71 12.61
CA PHE A 182 9.71 -2.40 12.29
C PHE A 182 9.86 -1.57 13.55
N VAL A 183 10.99 -0.88 13.68
CA VAL A 183 11.30 0.04 14.79
C VAL A 183 11.70 1.38 14.20
N SER A 184 11.22 2.48 14.78
CA SER A 184 11.53 3.84 14.34
C SER A 184 11.33 4.86 15.47
N TYR A 185 11.89 6.05 15.31
CA TYR A 185 11.50 7.22 16.11
C TYR A 185 10.21 7.87 15.64
N SER A 186 9.73 7.54 14.44
CA SER A 186 8.49 8.07 13.89
C SER A 186 7.29 7.20 14.21
N SER A 187 6.15 7.81 14.55
CA SER A 187 4.87 7.11 14.73
C SER A 187 4.33 6.52 13.41
N SER A 188 4.79 7.00 12.25
CA SER A 188 4.49 6.42 10.95
C SER A 188 5.42 5.26 10.57
N VAL A 189 5.90 4.53 11.59
CA VAL A 189 6.78 3.37 11.43
C VAL A 189 6.20 2.33 10.48
N GLY A 190 7.03 1.81 9.58
CA GLY A 190 6.71 0.80 8.58
C GLY A 190 7.93 0.51 7.72
N TYR A 191 7.74 -0.14 6.58
CA TYR A 191 8.84 -0.51 5.69
C TYR A 191 9.68 0.71 5.23
N ARG A 192 9.03 1.84 4.93
CA ARG A 192 9.71 3.08 4.47
C ARG A 192 10.31 3.90 5.59
N ALA A 193 9.69 3.91 6.77
CA ALA A 193 10.08 4.75 7.89
C ALA A 193 10.73 3.96 9.04
N ARG A 194 11.33 2.80 8.74
CA ARG A 194 12.04 1.98 9.73
C ARG A 194 13.48 2.47 9.95
N ASP A 195 14.01 2.12 11.10
CA ASP A 195 15.44 2.07 11.35
C ASP A 195 15.97 0.67 11.00
N ASP A 196 16.87 0.58 10.03
CA ASP A 196 17.39 -0.70 9.53
C ASP A 196 18.30 -1.41 10.55
N VAL A 197 18.87 -0.66 11.51
CA VAL A 197 19.74 -1.24 12.55
C VAL A 197 18.91 -1.95 13.62
N TRP A 198 17.70 -1.44 13.91
CA TRP A 198 16.85 -1.96 14.98
C TRP A 198 15.73 -2.88 14.51
N SER A 199 15.27 -2.70 13.29
CA SER A 199 14.22 -3.54 12.73
C SER A 199 14.71 -4.96 12.50
N SER A 200 13.82 -5.92 12.62
CA SER A 200 14.15 -7.35 12.52
C SER A 200 13.10 -8.12 11.73
N GLU A 201 13.50 -9.28 11.24
CA GLU A 201 12.69 -10.13 10.37
C GLU A 201 12.82 -11.60 10.77
N VAL A 202 11.71 -12.33 10.64
CA VAL A 202 11.66 -13.79 10.64
C VAL A 202 11.13 -14.24 9.29
N THR A 203 11.97 -14.97 8.54
CA THR A 203 11.67 -15.46 7.20
C THR A 203 11.27 -16.93 7.24
N PHE A 204 10.29 -17.31 6.45
CA PHE A 204 9.84 -18.69 6.26
C PHE A 204 10.04 -19.09 4.80
N ASP A 205 10.21 -20.37 4.54
CA ASP A 205 10.18 -20.91 3.19
C ASP A 205 8.72 -20.93 2.68
N GLY A 206 8.34 -19.85 2.00
CA GLY A 206 7.00 -19.68 1.46
C GLY A 206 6.60 -20.68 0.38
N ALA A 207 7.56 -21.43 -0.21
CA ALA A 207 7.25 -22.44 -1.20
C ALA A 207 6.81 -23.78 -0.55
N SER A 208 7.34 -24.10 0.63
CA SER A 208 7.12 -25.39 1.30
C SER A 208 6.49 -25.27 2.69
N PHE A 209 6.42 -24.08 3.27
CA PHE A 209 5.98 -23.89 4.64
C PHE A 209 4.80 -22.93 4.75
N ASP A 210 3.68 -23.45 5.26
CA ASP A 210 2.54 -22.62 5.63
C ASP A 210 2.58 -22.38 7.14
N PHE A 211 3.16 -21.26 7.52
CA PHE A 211 3.21 -20.84 8.91
C PHE A 211 1.78 -20.73 9.46
N GLN A 212 1.48 -21.40 10.51
CA GLN A 212 0.26 -21.56 11.30
C GLN A 212 -0.76 -20.39 11.31
N ALA A 213 -1.00 -19.79 10.14
CA ALA A 213 -1.88 -18.62 10.01
C ALA A 213 -3.33 -18.91 10.45
N GLU A 214 -3.82 -20.12 10.26
CA GLU A 214 -5.15 -20.53 10.70
C GLU A 214 -5.25 -20.58 12.23
N ASN A 215 -4.19 -20.99 12.91
CA ASN A 215 -4.16 -21.13 14.38
C ASN A 215 -3.72 -19.84 15.07
N GLY A 216 -3.13 -18.89 14.34
CA GLY A 216 -2.65 -17.64 14.90
C GLY A 216 -1.61 -17.82 16.01
N THR A 217 -0.74 -18.85 15.93
CA THR A 217 0.33 -19.06 16.91
C THR A 217 1.32 -17.89 16.84
N PRO A 218 1.56 -17.17 17.96
CA PRO A 218 2.42 -15.98 17.93
C PRO A 218 3.88 -16.31 17.61
N VAL A 219 4.48 -15.48 16.76
CA VAL A 219 5.93 -15.46 16.49
C VAL A 219 6.61 -14.55 17.50
N SER A 220 7.61 -15.06 18.21
CA SER A 220 8.47 -14.22 19.04
C SER A 220 9.54 -13.57 18.16
N ILE A 221 9.60 -12.23 18.16
CA ILE A 221 10.57 -11.47 17.38
C ILE A 221 11.25 -10.43 18.27
N THR A 222 12.57 -10.32 18.14
CA THR A 222 13.37 -9.38 18.93
C THR A 222 14.08 -8.41 18.01
N SER A 223 14.05 -7.12 18.32
CA SER A 223 14.73 -6.07 17.55
C SER A 223 16.24 -6.37 17.41
N ASN A 224 16.82 -5.97 16.29
CA ASN A 224 18.26 -6.00 16.05
C ASN A 224 18.94 -4.82 16.78
N GLY A 225 20.27 -4.75 16.73
CA GLY A 225 21.04 -3.65 17.30
C GLY A 225 20.70 -3.35 18.77
N THR A 226 21.21 -2.27 19.31
CA THR A 226 20.91 -1.77 20.66
C THR A 226 20.30 -0.39 20.54
N ILE A 227 19.07 -0.24 20.99
CA ILE A 227 18.33 1.03 21.00
C ILE A 227 18.83 1.82 22.23
N PRO A 228 19.22 3.10 22.09
CA PRO A 228 19.67 3.91 23.21
C PRO A 228 18.61 4.02 24.32
N SER A 229 19.05 3.91 25.58
CA SER A 229 18.18 4.06 26.74
C SER A 229 17.63 5.49 26.89
N GLY A 230 16.57 5.65 27.67
CA GLY A 230 15.89 6.93 27.90
C GLY A 230 15.14 7.45 26.66
N ARG A 231 14.84 6.60 25.69
CA ARG A 231 14.16 6.97 24.43
C ARG A 231 12.79 6.33 24.31
N LYS A 232 11.91 7.04 23.63
CA LYS A 232 10.66 6.50 23.11
C LYS A 232 10.87 6.15 21.64
N VAL A 233 10.44 4.97 21.25
CA VAL A 233 10.41 4.51 19.88
C VAL A 233 9.02 3.95 19.55
N TYR A 234 8.71 3.87 18.29
CA TYR A 234 7.51 3.22 17.80
C TYR A 234 7.88 1.90 17.15
N ILE A 235 7.07 0.89 17.38
CA ILE A 235 7.18 -0.40 16.73
C ILE A 235 5.91 -0.71 15.97
N ARG A 236 6.04 -1.47 14.89
CA ARG A 236 4.93 -1.96 14.10
C ARG A 236 5.27 -3.34 13.57
N ALA A 237 4.35 -4.29 13.71
CA ALA A 237 4.51 -5.60 13.11
C ALA A 237 3.91 -5.62 11.71
N ALA A 238 4.48 -6.45 10.84
CA ALA A 238 3.95 -6.70 9.51
C ALA A 238 4.19 -8.14 9.09
N ALA A 239 3.35 -8.64 8.20
CA ALA A 239 3.50 -9.95 7.57
C ALA A 239 3.05 -9.89 6.11
N ARG A 240 3.58 -10.79 5.27
CA ARG A 240 3.19 -10.93 3.88
C ARG A 240 3.14 -12.39 3.45
N ILE A 241 2.36 -12.64 2.40
CA ILE A 241 2.25 -13.96 1.77
C ILE A 241 3.09 -14.03 0.49
N ASN A 242 3.21 -15.23 -0.07
CA ASN A 242 3.95 -15.50 -1.30
C ASN A 242 3.15 -15.15 -2.56
N TYR A 243 2.52 -13.99 -2.57
CA TYR A 243 1.70 -13.52 -3.68
C TYR A 243 1.96 -12.06 -4.03
N ASP A 244 2.17 -11.80 -5.32
CA ASP A 244 2.44 -10.45 -5.83
C ASP A 244 1.14 -9.70 -6.11
N THR A 245 1.10 -8.42 -5.78
CA THR A 245 0.00 -7.52 -6.15
C THR A 245 0.52 -6.21 -6.72
N PRO A 246 0.17 -5.86 -7.98
CA PRO A 246 -0.57 -6.69 -8.95
C PRO A 246 0.21 -7.93 -9.36
N VAL A 247 -0.49 -8.93 -9.88
CA VAL A 247 0.08 -10.23 -10.29
C VAL A 247 1.25 -10.03 -11.26
N GLY A 248 2.36 -10.72 -10.99
CA GLY A 248 3.57 -10.66 -11.83
C GLY A 248 4.41 -9.39 -11.65
N SER A 249 4.09 -8.52 -10.70
CA SER A 249 4.88 -7.32 -10.41
C SER A 249 6.19 -7.61 -9.68
N GLY A 250 6.34 -8.78 -9.09
CA GLY A 250 7.43 -9.11 -8.16
C GLY A 250 7.30 -8.43 -6.79
N THR A 251 6.21 -7.70 -6.54
CA THR A 251 6.00 -6.96 -5.30
C THR A 251 5.02 -7.68 -4.39
N ARG A 252 5.53 -8.28 -3.30
CA ARG A 252 4.73 -8.85 -2.22
C ARG A 252 4.51 -7.79 -1.15
N ARG A 253 3.26 -7.41 -0.92
CA ARG A 253 2.89 -6.28 -0.06
C ARG A 253 2.60 -6.72 1.37
N TRP A 254 2.80 -5.80 2.31
CA TRP A 254 2.69 -6.05 3.74
C TRP A 254 1.30 -5.73 4.28
N ASN A 255 0.72 -6.66 5.08
CA ASN A 255 -0.33 -6.35 6.04
C ASN A 255 0.33 -5.92 7.36
N TYR A 256 -0.22 -4.90 8.00
CA TYR A 256 0.38 -4.24 9.17
C TYR A 256 -0.50 -4.33 10.41
N SER A 257 0.13 -4.31 11.59
CA SER A 257 -0.53 -4.04 12.86
C SER A 257 -0.70 -2.53 13.09
N GLU A 258 -1.44 -2.16 14.13
CA GLU A 258 -1.33 -0.82 14.71
C GLU A 258 0.10 -0.58 15.23
N PRO A 259 0.59 0.67 15.17
CA PRO A 259 1.85 1.02 15.79
C PRO A 259 1.72 1.11 17.30
N LEU A 260 2.77 0.72 18.04
CA LEU A 260 2.85 0.86 19.50
C LEU A 260 4.05 1.73 19.88
N GLU A 261 3.85 2.62 20.86
CA GLU A 261 4.94 3.36 21.50
C GLU A 261 5.59 2.48 22.59
N VAL A 262 6.92 2.41 22.57
CA VAL A 262 7.73 1.66 23.54
C VAL A 262 8.80 2.56 24.13
N TYR A 263 8.87 2.62 25.47
CA TYR A 263 9.97 3.30 26.16
C TYR A 263 11.12 2.32 26.41
N ILE A 264 12.34 2.74 26.12
CA ILE A 264 13.57 1.97 26.37
C ILE A 264 14.18 2.45 27.68
N PRO A 265 14.18 1.61 28.73
CA PRO A 265 14.67 1.99 30.07
C PRO A 265 16.19 2.22 30.12
#